data_35105ad5bd4d307e955b0217ab9aa26d
#
_entry.id   35105ad5bd4d307e955b0217ab9aa26d
#
_cell.length_a   1.000
_cell.length_b   1.000
_cell.length_c   1.000
_cell.angle_alpha   90.00
_cell.angle_beta   90.00
_cell.angle_gamma   90.00
#
_symmetry.space_group_name_H-M   'P 1'
#
loop_
_entity.id
_entity.type
_entity.pdbx_description
1 polymer ?
#
loop_
_entity_poly.entity_id
_entity_poly.type
_entity_poly.pdbx_seq_one_letter_code
_entity_poly.pdbx_strand_id
1 'polypeptide(L)'
;MQKQQGFYYYLHGLIQSQKNLTIAEKHFRESLKLGLSMKHDIAMAKLSLAGIMMQKRRKREAQGLLSEAKAHDTHNMLTAQIKLMQEQMKRI
;
A
#
# COMPACT_ATOMS: atom_id res chain seq x y z
N MET A 1 20.66 -6.83 5.05
CA MET A 1 20.31 -6.96 3.63
C MET A 1 19.10 -6.09 3.32
N GLN A 2 19.11 -5.47 2.13
CA GLN A 2 18.06 -4.50 1.78
C GLN A 2 16.65 -5.08 1.79
N LYS A 3 16.47 -6.32 1.33
CA LYS A 3 15.15 -6.94 1.28
C LYS A 3 14.56 -7.17 2.67
N GLN A 4 15.41 -7.51 3.63
CA GLN A 4 14.96 -7.68 5.02
C GLN A 4 14.58 -6.34 5.62
N GLN A 5 15.31 -5.28 5.30
CA GLN A 5 14.99 -3.93 5.75
C GLN A 5 13.66 -3.46 5.14
N GLY A 6 13.41 -3.78 3.87
CA GLY A 6 12.13 -3.44 3.24
C GLY A 6 10.96 -4.09 3.96
N PHE A 7 11.09 -5.36 4.31
CA PHE A 7 10.05 -6.08 5.05
C PHE A 7 9.85 -5.52 6.46
N TYR A 8 10.95 -5.14 7.11
CA TYR A 8 10.91 -4.51 8.42
C TYR A 8 10.06 -3.23 8.38
N TYR A 9 10.32 -2.34 7.41
CA TYR A 9 9.55 -1.11 7.28
C TYR A 9 8.10 -1.37 6.90
N TYR A 10 7.84 -2.40 6.10
CA TYR A 10 6.48 -2.80 5.75
C TYR A 10 5.70 -3.19 7.01
N LEU A 11 6.29 -4.02 7.88
CA LEU A 11 5.65 -4.41 9.13
C LEU A 11 5.39 -3.21 10.05
N HIS A 12 6.36 -2.31 10.15
CA HIS A 12 6.19 -1.07 10.93
C HIS A 12 5.07 -0.20 10.35
N GLY A 13 4.96 -0.13 9.02
CA GLY A 13 3.88 0.59 8.38
C GLY A 13 2.52 0.02 8.75
N LEU A 14 2.39 -1.30 8.76
CA LEU A 14 1.14 -1.95 9.15
C LEU A 14 0.74 -1.62 10.58
N ILE A 15 1.72 -1.59 11.50
CA ILE A 15 1.44 -1.24 12.90
C ILE A 15 1.03 0.23 13.00
N GLN A 16 1.77 1.13 12.36
CA GLN A 16 1.52 2.57 12.46
C GLN A 16 0.27 3.01 11.70
N SER A 17 -0.22 2.22 10.75
CA SER A 17 -1.43 2.57 10.01
C SER A 17 -2.65 2.73 10.92
N GLN A 18 -2.62 2.15 12.11
CA GLN A 18 -3.68 2.28 13.11
C GLN A 18 -3.46 3.44 14.06
N LYS A 19 -2.25 4.01 14.10
CA LYS A 19 -1.88 5.02 15.08
C LYS A 19 -1.55 6.37 14.45
N ASN A 20 -0.75 6.38 13.40
CA ASN A 20 -0.28 7.62 12.78
C ASN A 20 -0.07 7.40 11.29
N LEU A 21 -0.95 8.01 10.48
CA LEU A 21 -0.93 7.82 9.04
C LEU A 21 0.32 8.38 8.38
N THR A 22 0.86 9.49 8.89
CA THR A 22 2.06 10.09 8.32
C THR A 22 3.27 9.19 8.51
N ILE A 23 3.41 8.61 9.70
CA ILE A 23 4.50 7.66 9.98
C ILE A 23 4.31 6.39 9.17
N ALA A 24 3.07 5.90 9.07
CA ALA A 24 2.76 4.71 8.26
C ALA A 24 3.12 4.93 6.80
N GLU A 25 2.76 6.08 6.25
CA GLU A 25 3.11 6.43 4.87
C GLU A 25 4.62 6.38 4.66
N LYS A 26 5.37 6.97 5.57
CA LYS A 26 6.84 6.99 5.49
C LYS A 26 7.40 5.58 5.48
N HIS A 27 6.91 4.72 6.36
CA HIS A 27 7.39 3.34 6.46
C HIS A 27 7.04 2.52 5.21
N PHE A 28 5.83 2.66 4.67
CA PHE A 28 5.46 1.96 3.44
C PHE A 28 6.29 2.42 2.25
N ARG A 29 6.51 3.73 2.12
CA ARG A 29 7.35 4.25 1.03
C ARG A 29 8.79 3.76 1.15
N GLU A 30 9.33 3.70 2.37
CA GLU A 30 10.67 3.19 2.60
C GLU A 30 10.76 1.70 2.27
N SER A 31 9.74 0.92 2.63
CA SER A 31 9.72 -0.51 2.31
C SER A 31 9.73 -0.75 0.80
N LEU A 32 8.99 0.05 0.05
CA LEU A 32 8.96 -0.08 -1.41
C LEU A 32 10.27 0.38 -2.04
N LYS A 33 10.90 1.39 -1.47
CA LYS A 33 12.19 1.89 -1.94
C LYS A 33 13.29 0.87 -1.74
N LEU A 34 13.33 0.22 -0.57
CA LEU A 34 14.32 -0.81 -0.26
C LEU A 34 14.05 -2.13 -0.97
N GLY A 35 12.79 -2.33 -1.37
CA GLY A 35 12.38 -3.53 -2.08
C GLY A 35 11.80 -4.59 -1.18
N LEU A 36 10.79 -5.27 -1.69
CA LEU A 36 10.16 -6.42 -1.05
C LEU A 36 10.34 -7.61 -1.99
N SER A 37 10.66 -8.77 -1.42
CA SER A 37 10.97 -9.94 -2.23
C SER A 37 9.75 -10.62 -2.84
N MET A 38 8.57 -10.47 -2.20
CA MET A 38 7.34 -11.13 -2.65
C MET A 38 6.41 -10.13 -3.31
N LYS A 39 5.88 -10.51 -4.48
CA LYS A 39 4.92 -9.65 -5.20
C LYS A 39 3.69 -9.36 -4.37
N HIS A 40 3.23 -10.32 -3.58
CA HIS A 40 2.09 -10.11 -2.70
C HIS A 40 2.37 -9.00 -1.68
N ASP A 41 3.57 -8.96 -1.10
CA ASP A 41 3.94 -7.92 -0.14
C ASP A 41 4.02 -6.55 -0.81
N ILE A 42 4.51 -6.49 -2.04
CA ILE A 42 4.53 -5.25 -2.82
C ILE A 42 3.09 -4.76 -3.04
N ALA A 43 2.21 -5.66 -3.44
CA ALA A 43 0.80 -5.31 -3.66
C ALA A 43 0.14 -4.83 -2.37
N MET A 44 0.39 -5.50 -1.26
CA MET A 44 -0.16 -5.12 0.04
C MET A 44 0.35 -3.75 0.49
N ALA A 45 1.64 -3.48 0.32
CA ALA A 45 2.22 -2.19 0.69
C ALA A 45 1.60 -1.06 -0.14
N LYS A 46 1.43 -1.27 -1.44
CA LYS A 46 0.81 -0.28 -2.32
C LYS A 46 -0.67 -0.09 -2.01
N LEU A 47 -1.36 -1.18 -1.68
CA LEU A 47 -2.77 -1.11 -1.29
C LEU A 47 -2.93 -0.29 0.00
N SER A 48 -2.06 -0.54 0.98
CA SER A 48 -2.09 0.20 2.25
C SER A 48 -1.77 1.67 2.04
N LEU A 49 -0.79 1.99 1.18
CA LEU A 49 -0.49 3.38 0.82
C LEU A 49 -1.68 4.04 0.13
N ALA A 50 -2.35 3.32 -0.76
CA ALA A 50 -3.54 3.85 -1.44
C ALA A 50 -4.61 4.24 -0.41
N GLY A 51 -4.84 3.41 0.60
CA GLY A 51 -5.77 3.72 1.67
C GLY A 51 -5.39 4.98 2.43
N ILE A 52 -4.10 5.15 2.72
CA ILE A 52 -3.59 6.34 3.39
C ILE A 52 -3.78 7.59 2.51
N MET A 53 -3.49 7.47 1.21
CA MET A 53 -3.67 8.58 0.29
C MET A 53 -5.13 8.99 0.17
N MET A 54 -6.05 8.03 0.20
CA MET A 54 -7.49 8.32 0.20
C MET A 54 -7.89 9.12 1.44
N GLN A 55 -7.38 8.75 2.60
CA GLN A 55 -7.67 9.46 3.85
C GLN A 55 -7.08 10.87 3.84
N LYS A 56 -5.94 11.06 3.15
CA LYS A 56 -5.32 12.38 2.97
C LYS A 56 -5.90 13.14 1.78
N ARG A 57 -6.91 12.59 1.12
CA ARG A 57 -7.56 13.18 -0.06
C ARG A 57 -6.62 13.37 -1.25
N ARG A 58 -5.62 12.51 -1.37
CA ARG A 58 -4.70 12.49 -2.52
C ARG A 58 -5.17 11.44 -3.51
N LYS A 59 -6.27 11.75 -4.18
CA LYS A 59 -6.99 10.79 -5.02
C LYS A 59 -6.14 10.25 -6.17
N ARG A 60 -5.38 11.12 -6.84
CA ARG A 60 -4.55 10.69 -7.98
C ARG A 60 -3.48 9.69 -7.56
N GLU A 61 -2.78 9.95 -6.45
CA GLU A 61 -1.79 9.01 -5.94
C GLU A 61 -2.45 7.70 -5.54
N ALA A 62 -3.61 7.75 -4.90
CA ALA A 62 -4.33 6.57 -4.50
C ALA A 62 -4.71 5.71 -5.71
N GLN A 63 -5.21 6.33 -6.78
CA GLN A 63 -5.56 5.61 -8.00
C GLN A 63 -4.36 4.93 -8.64
N GLY A 64 -3.23 5.63 -8.71
CA GLY A 64 -1.99 5.07 -9.24
C GLY A 64 -1.52 3.88 -8.42
N LEU A 65 -1.54 4.00 -7.09
CA LEU A 65 -1.15 2.93 -6.20
C LEU A 65 -2.07 1.71 -6.30
N LEU A 66 -3.38 1.93 -6.46
CA LEU A 66 -4.33 0.82 -6.65
C LEU A 66 -4.07 0.09 -7.96
N SER A 67 -3.77 0.82 -9.04
CA SER A 67 -3.43 0.20 -10.32
C SER A 67 -2.16 -0.64 -10.20
N GLU A 68 -1.15 -0.12 -9.50
CA GLU A 68 0.09 -0.86 -9.28
C GLU A 68 -0.13 -2.08 -8.39
N ALA A 69 -0.95 -1.95 -7.34
CA ALA A 69 -1.27 -3.08 -6.47
C ALA A 69 -1.96 -4.18 -7.26
N LYS A 70 -2.87 -3.82 -8.15
CA LYS A 70 -3.56 -4.78 -9.00
C LYS A 70 -2.58 -5.51 -9.92
N ALA A 71 -1.59 -4.80 -10.48
CA ALA A 71 -0.59 -5.38 -11.35
C ALA A 71 0.28 -6.41 -10.62
N HIS A 72 0.53 -6.22 -9.32
CA HIS A 72 1.34 -7.12 -8.51
C HIS A 72 0.54 -8.22 -7.82
N ASP A 73 -0.79 -8.21 -7.94
CA ASP A 73 -1.65 -9.21 -7.30
C ASP A 73 -1.73 -10.47 -8.18
N THR A 74 -0.71 -11.32 -8.05
CA THR A 74 -0.52 -12.47 -8.94
C THR A 74 -1.60 -13.54 -8.83
N HIS A 75 -2.27 -13.63 -7.69
CA HIS A 75 -3.29 -14.67 -7.46
C HIS A 75 -4.67 -14.09 -7.22
N ASN A 76 -4.86 -12.83 -7.57
CA ASN A 76 -6.13 -12.11 -7.37
C ASN A 76 -6.61 -12.15 -5.91
N MET A 77 -5.68 -12.23 -4.97
CA MET A 77 -6.01 -12.30 -3.54
C MET A 77 -6.53 -10.98 -3.00
N LEU A 78 -6.15 -9.87 -3.63
CA LEU A 78 -6.53 -8.54 -3.20
C LEU A 78 -7.61 -7.91 -4.07
N THR A 79 -8.15 -8.67 -5.03
CA THR A 79 -9.11 -8.15 -6.01
C THR A 79 -10.32 -7.49 -5.34
N ALA A 80 -10.90 -8.16 -4.34
CA ALA A 80 -12.08 -7.62 -3.64
C ALA A 80 -11.75 -6.33 -2.90
N GLN A 81 -10.60 -6.27 -2.24
CA GLN A 81 -10.16 -5.10 -1.49
C GLN A 81 -9.88 -3.92 -2.43
N ILE A 82 -9.19 -4.19 -3.54
CA ILE A 82 -8.90 -3.16 -4.54
C ILE A 82 -10.19 -2.61 -5.12
N LYS A 83 -11.12 -3.49 -5.46
CA LYS A 83 -12.40 -3.10 -6.02
C LYS A 83 -13.21 -2.25 -5.04
N LEU A 84 -13.21 -2.64 -3.78
CA LEU A 84 -13.90 -1.87 -2.74
C LEU A 84 -13.32 -0.47 -2.60
N MET A 85 -11.99 -0.34 -2.61
CA MET A 85 -11.34 0.97 -2.55
C MET A 85 -11.64 1.82 -3.78
N GLN A 86 -11.67 1.21 -4.97
CA GLN A 86 -12.01 1.93 -6.19
C GLN A 86 -13.44 2.48 -6.13
N GLU A 87 -14.36 1.71 -5.57
CA GLU A 87 -15.73 2.17 -5.40
C GLU A 87 -15.84 3.30 -4.38
N GLN A 88 -15.07 3.22 -3.30
CA GLN A 88 -15.03 4.29 -2.30
C GLN A 88 -14.48 5.59 -2.91
N MET A 89 -13.48 5.50 -3.79
CA MET A 89 -12.94 6.68 -4.44
C MET A 89 -13.95 7.35 -5.37
N LYS A 90 -14.86 6.60 -5.97
CA LYS A 90 -15.90 7.19 -6.81
C LYS A 90 -16.88 8.06 -6.03
N ARG A 91 -17.00 7.82 -4.73
CA ARG A 91 -17.91 8.58 -3.86
C ARG A 91 -17.26 9.83 -3.30
N ILE A 92 -15.98 9.99 -3.48
CA ILE A 92 -15.23 11.16 -3.07
C ILE A 92 -15.12 12.13 -4.27
#